data_7723e0e7a8016f7f076bc254a21171bc
#
_entry.id   7723e0e7a8016f7f076bc254a21171bc
#
_cell.length_a   1.000
_cell.length_b   1.000
_cell.length_c   1.000
_cell.angle_alpha   90.00
_cell.angle_beta   90.00
_cell.angle_gamma   90.00
#
_symmetry.space_group_name_H-M   'P 1'
#
loop_
_entity.id
_entity.type
_entity.pdbx_description
1 polymer ?
#
loop_
_entity_poly.entity_id
_entity_poly.type
_entity_poly.pdbx_seq_one_letter_code
_entity_poly.pdbx_strand_id
1 'polypeptide(L)' 'TNQEVSLKFIKDGHEGVRGESQRGSGGWELLAISSKSPILDERALLVAGQAEVRQYRFRFYDEGQANGAWTDVIRVTVGP' A
#
# COMPACT_ATOMS: atom_id res chain seq x y z
N THR A 1 -3.46 -16.41 0.49
CA THR A 1 -4.88 -16.29 0.18
C THR A 1 -5.10 -15.30 -0.96
N ASN A 2 -6.30 -15.30 -1.52
CA ASN A 2 -6.66 -14.38 -2.60
C ASN A 2 -6.79 -12.94 -2.13
N GLN A 3 -6.70 -12.70 -0.83
CA GLN A 3 -6.91 -11.39 -0.23
C GLN A 3 -5.60 -10.69 0.15
N GLU A 4 -4.47 -11.34 -0.09
CA GLU A 4 -3.17 -10.78 0.23
C GLU A 4 -2.57 -10.09 -0.99
N VAL A 5 -2.03 -8.90 -0.78
CA VAL A 5 -1.28 -8.16 -1.80
C VAL A 5 0.13 -7.91 -1.28
N SER A 6 1.13 -8.31 -2.07
CA SER A 6 2.53 -8.11 -1.73
C SER A 6 3.06 -6.92 -2.55
N LEU A 7 3.55 -5.90 -1.84
CA LEU A 7 3.98 -4.65 -2.45
C LEU A 7 5.49 -4.51 -2.25
N LYS A 8 6.24 -4.72 -3.32
CA LYS A 8 7.70 -4.61 -3.31
C LYS A 8 8.12 -3.19 -3.62
N PHE A 9 9.18 -2.73 -2.97
CA PHE A 9 9.70 -1.41 -3.19
C PHE A 9 11.22 -1.37 -3.06
N ILE A 10 11.83 -0.30 -3.59
CA ILE A 10 13.26 -0.04 -3.47
C ILE A 10 13.40 1.26 -2.69
N LYS A 11 14.16 1.24 -1.60
CA LYS A 11 14.33 2.40 -0.74
C LYS A 11 15.21 3.50 -1.37
N ASP A 12 16.05 3.14 -2.31
CA ASP A 12 16.91 4.07 -3.06
C ASP A 12 17.71 5.01 -2.14
N GLY A 13 18.29 4.45 -1.07
CA GLY A 13 19.08 5.21 -0.12
C GLY A 13 18.29 5.89 0.99
N HIS A 14 16.97 5.85 0.93
CA HIS A 14 16.10 6.39 1.98
C HIS A 14 15.91 5.40 3.11
N GLU A 15 15.45 5.89 4.27
CA GLU A 15 15.21 5.05 5.43
C GLU A 15 14.12 4.01 5.17
N GLY A 16 13.06 4.42 4.49
CA GLY A 16 11.95 3.53 4.18
C GLY A 16 10.93 4.21 3.29
N VAL A 17 9.72 3.66 3.28
CA VAL A 17 8.59 4.21 2.53
C VAL A 17 7.36 4.30 3.40
N ARG A 18 6.55 5.32 3.11
CA ARG A 18 5.19 5.44 3.63
C ARG A 18 4.23 5.00 2.54
N GLY A 19 3.46 3.95 2.82
CA GLY A 19 2.47 3.43 1.90
C GLY A 19 1.07 3.83 2.31
N GLU A 20 0.26 4.23 1.33
CA GLU A 20 -1.15 4.51 1.54
C GLU A 20 -1.99 3.66 0.61
N SER A 21 -3.21 3.37 1.05
CA SER A 21 -4.12 2.52 0.31
C SER A 21 -5.51 3.16 0.25
N GLN A 22 -6.18 2.95 -0.87
CA GLN A 22 -7.58 3.29 -1.04
C GLN A 22 -8.32 2.04 -1.49
N ARG A 23 -9.38 1.69 -0.78
CA ARG A 23 -10.21 0.53 -1.14
C ARG A 23 -11.58 0.99 -1.61
N GLY A 24 -11.98 0.50 -2.79
CA GLY A 24 -13.25 0.87 -3.37
C GLY A 24 -13.38 2.37 -3.55
N SER A 25 -14.47 2.94 -3.05
CA SER A 25 -14.74 4.38 -3.13
C SER A 25 -14.34 5.14 -1.87
N GLY A 26 -13.65 4.48 -0.93
CA GLY A 26 -13.19 5.13 0.29
C GLY A 26 -12.04 6.10 0.04
N GLY A 27 -11.64 6.84 1.08
CA GLY A 27 -10.50 7.74 1.00
C GLY A 27 -9.17 7.01 1.16
N TRP A 28 -8.10 7.73 0.94
CA TRP A 28 -6.75 7.22 1.19
C TRP A 28 -6.51 7.10 2.69
N GLU A 29 -5.92 5.98 3.09
CA GLU A 29 -5.58 5.73 4.49
C GLU A 29 -4.16 5.17 4.59
N LEU A 30 -3.51 5.39 5.72
CA LEU A 30 -2.18 4.85 5.96
C LEU A 30 -2.23 3.34 5.96
N LEU A 31 -1.42 2.70 5.10
CA LEU A 31 -1.27 1.26 5.08
C LEU A 31 -0.12 0.82 6.00
N ALA A 32 1.05 1.37 5.79
CA ALA A 32 2.23 1.03 6.57
C ALA A 32 3.36 2.02 6.32
N ILE A 33 4.26 2.12 7.30
CA ILE A 33 5.55 2.76 7.14
C ILE A 33 6.57 1.65 7.37
N SER A 34 7.41 1.38 6.39
CA SER A 34 8.32 0.23 6.48
C SER A 34 9.68 0.55 5.88
N SER A 35 10.72 0.02 6.53
CA SER A 35 12.08 0.05 6.02
C SER A 35 12.46 -1.24 5.29
N LYS A 36 11.55 -2.20 5.23
CA LYS A 36 11.80 -3.53 4.63
C LYS A 36 10.73 -3.85 3.58
N SER A 37 11.19 -4.30 2.43
CA SER A 37 10.33 -4.80 1.35
C SER A 37 10.12 -6.31 1.52
N PRO A 38 8.95 -6.84 1.22
CA PRO A 38 7.75 -6.15 0.77
C PRO A 38 6.86 -5.67 1.93
N ILE A 39 5.90 -4.81 1.61
CA ILE A 39 4.79 -4.52 2.50
C ILE A 39 3.64 -5.46 2.12
N LEU A 40 3.07 -6.14 3.10
CA LEU A 40 1.96 -7.06 2.85
C LEU A 40 0.65 -6.41 3.26
N ASP A 41 -0.31 -6.41 2.35
CA ASP A 41 -1.68 -6.01 2.65
C ASP A 41 -2.51 -7.28 2.81
N GLU A 42 -2.72 -7.68 4.04
CA GLU A 42 -3.44 -8.91 4.38
C GLU A 42 -4.85 -8.65 4.88
N ARG A 43 -5.35 -7.44 4.67
CA ARG A 43 -6.69 -7.08 5.14
C ARG A 43 -7.76 -7.90 4.43
N ALA A 44 -8.79 -8.27 5.18
CA ALA A 44 -9.95 -8.95 4.60
C ALA A 44 -10.69 -8.02 3.65
N LEU A 45 -11.48 -8.58 2.75
CA LEU A 45 -12.35 -7.82 1.87
C LEU A 45 -13.33 -6.98 2.70
N LEU A 46 -13.64 -5.77 2.21
CA LEU A 46 -14.63 -4.91 2.87
C LEU A 46 -16.00 -5.59 2.96
N VAL A 47 -16.36 -6.31 1.90
CA VAL A 47 -17.59 -7.11 1.86
C VAL A 47 -17.17 -8.55 1.58
N ALA A 48 -17.43 -9.45 2.51
CA ALA A 48 -17.05 -10.85 2.37
C ALA A 48 -17.64 -11.44 1.08
N GLY A 49 -16.79 -12.15 0.33
CA GLY A 49 -17.20 -12.80 -0.91
C GLY A 49 -17.31 -11.88 -2.11
N GLN A 50 -17.00 -10.59 -1.96
CA GLN A 50 -17.08 -9.62 -3.06
C GLN A 50 -15.68 -9.08 -3.40
N ALA A 51 -15.29 -9.18 -4.66
CA ALA A 51 -14.03 -8.62 -5.14
C ALA A 51 -14.00 -7.09 -4.94
N GLU A 52 -12.83 -6.56 -4.71
CA GLU A 52 -12.65 -5.10 -4.56
C GLU A 52 -11.40 -4.64 -5.29
N VAL A 53 -11.41 -3.39 -5.71
CA VAL A 53 -10.24 -2.75 -6.28
C VAL A 53 -9.52 -1.99 -5.17
N ARG A 54 -8.24 -2.29 -4.99
CA ARG A 54 -7.37 -1.59 -4.05
C ARG A 54 -6.36 -0.78 -4.82
N GLN A 55 -6.16 0.45 -4.41
CA GLN A 55 -5.13 1.32 -4.98
C GLN A 55 -4.08 1.57 -3.94
N TYR A 56 -2.83 1.71 -4.38
CA TYR A 56 -1.69 1.92 -3.51
C TYR A 56 -0.81 3.02 -4.07
N ARG A 57 -0.22 3.81 -3.17
CA ARG A 57 0.79 4.79 -3.52
C ARG A 57 1.82 4.87 -2.41
N PHE A 58 3.05 5.24 -2.76
CA PHE A 58 4.17 5.29 -1.82
C PHE A 58 4.93 6.59 -1.98
N ARG A 59 5.59 6.99 -0.89
CA ARG A 59 6.59 8.03 -0.92
C ARG A 59 7.69 7.67 0.07
N PHE A 60 8.87 8.24 -0.10
CA PHE A 60 9.98 7.98 0.79
C PHE A 60 9.72 8.53 2.19
N TYR A 61 10.37 7.92 3.16
CA TYR A 61 10.21 8.25 4.57
C TYR A 61 11.59 8.31 5.19
N ASP A 62 11.96 9.48 5.75
CA ASP A 62 13.25 9.69 6.38
C ASP A 62 13.06 10.49 7.67
N GLU A 63 13.78 10.08 8.72
CA GLU A 63 13.82 10.81 9.99
C GLU A 63 12.45 11.15 10.57
N GLY A 64 11.53 10.20 10.46
CA GLY A 64 10.19 10.34 11.01
C GLY A 64 9.21 11.12 10.15
N GLN A 65 9.60 11.50 8.93
CA GLN A 65 8.73 12.29 8.06
C GLN A 65 8.68 11.74 6.65
N ALA A 66 7.50 11.82 6.03
CA ALA A 66 7.35 11.50 4.62
C ALA A 66 8.09 12.53 3.78
N ASN A 67 8.76 12.08 2.73
CA ASN A 67 9.66 12.88 1.93
C ASN A 67 9.51 12.54 0.45
N GLY A 68 9.53 13.56 -0.40
CA GLY A 68 9.43 13.38 -1.83
C GLY A 68 8.00 13.25 -2.34
N ALA A 69 7.87 13.10 -3.64
CA ALA A 69 6.58 12.98 -4.30
C ALA A 69 6.02 11.56 -4.17
N TRP A 70 4.72 11.43 -4.31
CA TRP A 70 4.08 10.11 -4.39
C TRP A 70 4.49 9.40 -5.67
N THR A 71 4.61 8.07 -5.59
CA THR A 71 4.75 7.22 -6.78
C THR A 71 3.45 7.22 -7.58
N ASP A 72 3.50 6.63 -8.76
CA ASP A 72 2.29 6.36 -9.52
C ASP A 72 1.38 5.44 -8.72
N VAL A 73 0.09 5.62 -8.90
CA VAL A 73 -0.90 4.78 -8.22
C VAL A 73 -0.89 3.38 -8.85
N ILE A 74 -0.78 2.37 -7.99
CA ILE A 74 -0.87 0.97 -8.39
C ILE A 74 -2.28 0.49 -8.06
N ARG A 75 -2.93 -0.16 -9.03
CA ARG A 75 -4.29 -0.65 -8.87
C ARG A 75 -4.31 -2.16 -8.96
N VAL A 76 -4.91 -2.82 -7.97
CA VAL A 76 -5.00 -4.27 -7.89
C VAL A 76 -6.43 -4.68 -7.58
N THR A 77 -6.96 -5.63 -8.33
CA THR A 77 -8.26 -6.24 -8.02
C THR A 77 -8.02 -7.43 -7.11
N VAL A 78 -8.62 -7.41 -5.93
CA VAL A 78 -8.51 -8.48 -4.93
C VAL A 78 -9.81 -9.24 -4.89
N GLY A 79 -9.75 -10.53 -5.16
CA GLY A 79 -10.94 -11.38 -5.24
C GLY A 79 -11.21 -12.18 -3.98
N PRO A 80 -12.42 -12.74 -3.91
CA PRO A 80 -12.74 -13.69 -2.84
C PRO A 80 -12.03 -15.01 -3.05
#